data_d7e73de96d62f5c7d1c76e40f7eab351
#
_entry.id   d7e73de96d62f5c7d1c76e40f7eab351
#
_cell.length_a   1.000
_cell.length_b   1.000
_cell.length_c   1.000
_cell.angle_alpha   90.00
_cell.angle_beta   90.00
_cell.angle_gamma   90.00
#
_symmetry.space_group_name_H-M   'P 1'
#
loop_
_entity.id
_entity.type
_entity.pdbx_description
1 polymer ?
#
loop_
_entity_poly.entity_id
_entity_poly.type
_entity_poly.pdbx_seq_one_letter_code
_entity_poly.pdbx_strand_id
1 'polypeptide(L)'
;MKTQLSIFFVILILCTWSLDSKSKAPTDIKFNVYRNSSLIGFHNLSFSQMNNDIKAEIEIKFEVTFLGFVVYDYYHKNVEMWSQGKLKTLDSLTDKNGEELSCSVSKLEDSYKINGTSRETLSAETIIPTSYWKNELIKGVKKKTLNTQDCSVIDFTIESLGEKMIYNNKVLTDHYKLKGKESTGEDVIIDIWYDKFGRWAKMIFIKDGSEIEYISKKFDKSDE
;
A
#
# COMPACT_ATOMS: atom_id res chain seq x y z
N MET A 1 -79.24 11.18 -0.74
CA MET A 1 -78.33 10.08 -1.01
C MET A 1 -76.93 10.70 -1.10
N LYS A 2 -76.06 10.52 -0.09
CA LYS A 2 -74.67 10.98 -0.06
C LYS A 2 -73.81 9.74 -0.16
N THR A 3 -73.15 9.57 -1.30
CA THR A 3 -72.18 8.52 -1.55
C THR A 3 -70.86 8.92 -0.93
N GLN A 4 -70.41 8.20 0.08
CA GLN A 4 -69.03 8.33 0.63
C GLN A 4 -68.06 7.52 -0.22
N LEU A 5 -67.06 8.19 -0.77
CA LEU A 5 -65.96 7.61 -1.51
C LEU A 5 -64.83 7.30 -0.53
N SER A 6 -64.66 6.01 -0.19
CA SER A 6 -63.53 5.53 0.62
C SER A 6 -62.26 5.46 -0.24
N ILE A 7 -61.29 6.31 0.03
CA ILE A 7 -59.95 6.26 -0.59
C ILE A 7 -59.08 5.29 0.23
N PHE A 8 -58.80 4.12 -0.35
CA PHE A 8 -57.82 3.17 0.20
C PHE A 8 -56.42 3.67 -0.12
N PHE A 9 -55.68 4.11 0.90
CA PHE A 9 -54.29 4.47 0.79
C PHE A 9 -53.46 3.18 0.91
N VAL A 10 -52.95 2.66 -0.22
CA VAL A 10 -52.00 1.54 -0.23
C VAL A 10 -50.60 2.12 0.05
N ILE A 11 -50.11 1.89 1.28
CA ILE A 11 -48.73 2.23 1.66
C ILE A 11 -47.83 1.14 1.06
N LEU A 12 -47.14 1.48 -0.03
CA LEU A 12 -46.11 0.64 -0.62
C LEU A 12 -44.83 0.76 0.24
N ILE A 13 -44.58 -0.21 1.13
CA ILE A 13 -43.33 -0.30 1.89
C ILE A 13 -42.24 -0.78 0.94
N LEU A 14 -41.45 0.16 0.41
CA LEU A 14 -40.21 -0.13 -0.29
C LEU A 14 -39.18 -0.61 0.74
N CYS A 15 -39.09 -1.94 0.93
CA CYS A 15 -37.92 -2.53 1.57
C CYS A 15 -36.67 -2.28 0.70
N THR A 16 -35.93 -1.25 1.01
CA THR A 16 -34.58 -1.05 0.45
C THR A 16 -33.66 -2.10 1.08
N TRP A 17 -33.46 -3.20 0.38
CA TRP A 17 -32.40 -4.13 0.71
C TRP A 17 -31.08 -3.45 0.41
N SER A 18 -30.38 -2.99 1.45
CA SER A 18 -28.98 -2.59 1.33
C SER A 18 -28.20 -3.83 0.97
N LEU A 19 -27.80 -3.95 -0.29
CA LEU A 19 -26.82 -4.93 -0.72
C LEU A 19 -25.49 -4.52 -0.07
N ASP A 20 -25.16 -5.13 1.06
CA ASP A 20 -23.82 -5.08 1.62
C ASP A 20 -22.86 -5.68 0.58
N SER A 21 -22.26 -4.80 -0.22
CA SER A 21 -21.21 -5.20 -1.17
C SER A 21 -20.00 -5.64 -0.36
N LYS A 22 -19.89 -6.95 -0.11
CA LYS A 22 -18.69 -7.52 0.49
C LYS A 22 -17.50 -7.17 -0.39
N SER A 23 -16.60 -6.34 0.11
CA SER A 23 -15.33 -6.03 -0.55
C SER A 23 -14.53 -7.33 -0.66
N LYS A 24 -14.32 -7.81 -1.89
CA LYS A 24 -13.49 -9.00 -2.14
C LYS A 24 -12.03 -8.64 -1.90
N ALA A 25 -11.27 -9.55 -1.26
CA ALA A 25 -9.83 -9.38 -1.10
C ALA A 25 -9.15 -9.18 -2.46
N PRO A 26 -8.16 -8.28 -2.57
CA PRO A 26 -7.37 -8.12 -3.78
C PRO A 26 -6.62 -9.41 -4.16
N THR A 27 -6.15 -9.47 -5.39
CA THR A 27 -5.22 -10.52 -5.83
C THR A 27 -3.82 -10.23 -5.28
N ASP A 28 -3.10 -11.26 -4.88
CA ASP A 28 -1.70 -11.15 -4.43
C ASP A 28 -0.83 -10.39 -5.44
N ILE A 29 0.11 -9.63 -4.90
CA ILE A 29 1.11 -8.87 -5.65
C ILE A 29 2.48 -9.43 -5.29
N LYS A 30 3.27 -9.79 -6.29
CA LYS A 30 4.61 -10.38 -6.08
C LYS A 30 5.60 -9.71 -7.02
N PHE A 31 6.68 -9.20 -6.45
CA PHE A 31 7.78 -8.57 -7.18
C PHE A 31 9.09 -9.30 -6.94
N ASN A 32 9.89 -9.43 -7.98
CA ASN A 32 11.34 -9.54 -7.87
C ASN A 32 11.91 -8.12 -7.79
N VAL A 33 12.93 -7.95 -6.97
CA VAL A 33 13.54 -6.64 -6.72
C VAL A 33 14.99 -6.68 -7.18
N TYR A 34 15.35 -5.69 -7.99
CA TYR A 34 16.66 -5.58 -8.63
C TYR A 34 17.37 -4.33 -8.13
N ARG A 35 18.68 -4.42 -7.99
CA ARG A 35 19.60 -3.30 -7.78
C ARG A 35 20.55 -3.23 -8.96
N ASN A 36 20.49 -2.13 -9.75
CA ASN A 36 21.30 -1.99 -10.96
C ASN A 36 21.23 -3.25 -11.85
N SER A 37 20.03 -3.76 -12.10
CA SER A 37 19.74 -4.99 -12.87
C SER A 37 20.18 -6.33 -12.23
N SER A 38 20.74 -6.34 -11.02
CA SER A 38 21.05 -7.58 -10.27
C SER A 38 19.90 -7.91 -9.32
N LEU A 39 19.38 -9.14 -9.36
CA LEU A 39 18.34 -9.60 -8.44
C LEU A 39 18.89 -9.58 -7.01
N ILE A 40 18.22 -8.87 -6.11
CA ILE A 40 18.59 -8.77 -4.69
C ILE A 40 17.55 -9.37 -3.74
N GLY A 41 16.35 -9.71 -4.24
CA GLY A 41 15.31 -10.29 -3.40
C GLY A 41 13.90 -10.09 -3.92
N PHE A 42 12.95 -9.98 -2.99
CA PHE A 42 11.53 -9.91 -3.33
C PHE A 42 10.74 -8.97 -2.42
N HIS A 43 9.55 -8.57 -2.90
CA HIS A 43 8.50 -7.92 -2.13
C HIS A 43 7.16 -8.61 -2.48
N ASN A 44 6.59 -9.30 -1.53
CA ASN A 44 5.34 -10.04 -1.69
C ASN A 44 4.24 -9.45 -0.81
N LEU A 45 3.04 -9.34 -1.37
CA LEU A 45 1.82 -8.97 -0.66
C LEU A 45 0.80 -10.08 -0.88
N SER A 46 0.29 -10.65 0.19
CA SER A 46 -0.77 -11.65 0.18
C SER A 46 -2.01 -11.10 0.86
N PHE A 47 -3.17 -11.36 0.27
CA PHE A 47 -4.44 -10.83 0.78
C PHE A 47 -5.40 -11.95 1.14
N SER A 48 -6.05 -11.81 2.29
CA SER A 48 -7.10 -12.73 2.71
C SER A 48 -8.33 -11.99 3.22
N GLN A 49 -9.51 -12.60 2.97
CA GLN A 49 -10.76 -12.10 3.49
C GLN A 49 -10.97 -12.67 4.90
N MET A 50 -11.20 -11.79 5.87
CA MET A 50 -11.53 -12.16 7.25
C MET A 50 -12.87 -11.54 7.64
N ASN A 51 -13.96 -12.28 7.45
CA ASN A 51 -15.33 -11.78 7.56
C ASN A 51 -15.59 -10.61 6.59
N ASN A 52 -15.78 -9.38 7.11
CA ASN A 52 -15.95 -8.15 6.33
C ASN A 52 -14.66 -7.34 6.19
N ASP A 53 -13.57 -7.82 6.79
CA ASP A 53 -12.27 -7.16 6.79
C ASP A 53 -11.33 -7.81 5.77
N ILE A 54 -10.33 -7.07 5.33
CA ILE A 54 -9.23 -7.56 4.49
C ILE A 54 -7.97 -7.56 5.33
N LYS A 55 -7.30 -8.71 5.40
CA LYS A 55 -5.94 -8.83 5.92
C LYS A 55 -4.96 -8.74 4.75
N ALA A 56 -3.98 -7.83 4.85
CA ALA A 56 -2.83 -7.77 3.96
C ALA A 56 -1.59 -8.18 4.74
N GLU A 57 -0.83 -9.15 4.23
CA GLU A 57 0.45 -9.60 4.77
C GLU A 57 1.53 -9.27 3.76
N ILE A 58 2.47 -8.44 4.18
CA ILE A 58 3.56 -7.93 3.36
C ILE A 58 4.87 -8.50 3.88
N GLU A 59 5.68 -9.04 2.98
CA GLU A 59 7.00 -9.54 3.27
C GLU A 59 8.00 -9.04 2.23
N ILE A 60 9.09 -8.45 2.71
CA ILE A 60 10.19 -7.94 1.89
C ILE A 60 11.48 -8.56 2.40
N LYS A 61 12.28 -9.08 1.47
CA LYS A 61 13.63 -9.56 1.78
C LYS A 61 14.58 -9.11 0.68
N PHE A 62 15.67 -8.44 1.07
CA PHE A 62 16.77 -8.06 0.19
C PHE A 62 18.08 -8.53 0.78
N GLU A 63 18.98 -8.99 -0.07
CA GLU A 63 20.33 -9.33 0.27
C GLU A 63 21.26 -8.85 -0.85
N VAL A 64 22.24 -8.03 -0.50
CA VAL A 64 23.26 -7.56 -1.44
C VAL A 64 24.59 -8.17 -1.02
N THR A 65 25.18 -8.93 -1.94
CA THR A 65 26.50 -9.54 -1.75
C THR A 65 27.55 -8.82 -2.59
N PHE A 66 28.74 -8.67 -2.02
CA PHE A 66 29.91 -8.17 -2.73
C PHE A 66 31.11 -9.04 -2.40
N LEU A 67 31.79 -9.58 -3.42
CA LEU A 67 32.90 -10.52 -3.27
C LEU A 67 32.61 -11.72 -2.34
N GLY A 68 31.36 -12.21 -2.36
CA GLY A 68 30.93 -13.34 -1.53
C GLY A 68 30.55 -12.99 -0.08
N PHE A 69 30.61 -11.71 0.28
CA PHE A 69 30.17 -11.21 1.60
C PHE A 69 28.86 -10.47 1.50
N VAL A 70 27.96 -10.71 2.45
CA VAL A 70 26.73 -9.91 2.58
C VAL A 70 27.12 -8.51 3.08
N VAL A 71 26.83 -7.49 2.26
CA VAL A 71 27.12 -6.08 2.57
C VAL A 71 25.86 -5.29 2.90
N TYR A 72 24.68 -5.86 2.61
CA TYR A 72 23.39 -5.30 3.00
C TYR A 72 22.38 -6.45 3.13
N ASP A 73 21.70 -6.47 4.26
CA ASP A 73 20.59 -7.37 4.55
C ASP A 73 19.38 -6.54 5.02
N TYR A 74 18.19 -6.88 4.51
CA TYR A 74 16.96 -6.19 4.86
C TYR A 74 15.81 -7.19 4.88
N TYR A 75 15.14 -7.24 6.01
CA TYR A 75 13.90 -8.00 6.17
C TYR A 75 12.81 -7.10 6.75
N HIS A 76 11.64 -7.11 6.13
CA HIS A 76 10.48 -6.38 6.62
C HIS A 76 9.25 -7.28 6.55
N LYS A 77 8.53 -7.36 7.65
CA LYS A 77 7.22 -8.00 7.73
C LYS A 77 6.20 -7.00 8.26
N ASN A 78 5.06 -6.92 7.58
CA ASN A 78 3.97 -6.02 7.95
C ASN A 78 2.63 -6.75 7.79
N VAL A 79 1.75 -6.61 8.77
CA VAL A 79 0.38 -7.14 8.76
C VAL A 79 -0.59 -5.99 8.95
N GLU A 80 -1.48 -5.81 8.00
CA GLU A 80 -2.50 -4.76 8.03
C GLU A 80 -3.90 -5.37 8.04
N MET A 81 -4.77 -4.84 8.89
CA MET A 81 -6.19 -5.14 8.89
C MET A 81 -6.97 -3.93 8.41
N TRP A 82 -7.82 -4.15 7.41
CA TRP A 82 -8.61 -3.10 6.77
C TRP A 82 -10.10 -3.41 6.85
N SER A 83 -10.91 -2.44 7.28
CA SER A 83 -12.36 -2.53 7.34
C SER A 83 -12.97 -1.38 6.54
N GLN A 84 -13.89 -1.70 5.62
CA GLN A 84 -14.57 -0.67 4.80
C GLN A 84 -13.60 0.35 4.16
N GLY A 85 -12.44 -0.13 3.70
CA GLY A 85 -11.41 0.70 3.08
C GLY A 85 -10.56 1.53 4.03
N LYS A 86 -10.76 1.45 5.36
CA LYS A 86 -9.99 2.15 6.40
C LYS A 86 -9.08 1.18 7.14
N LEU A 87 -7.87 1.63 7.48
CA LEU A 87 -6.95 0.87 8.31
C LEU A 87 -7.55 0.68 9.71
N LYS A 88 -7.53 -0.54 10.24
CA LYS A 88 -7.88 -0.88 11.63
C LYS A 88 -6.64 -1.06 12.49
N THR A 89 -5.75 -1.93 12.03
CA THR A 89 -4.47 -2.18 12.68
C THR A 89 -3.37 -2.35 11.64
N LEU A 90 -2.16 -2.02 12.06
CA LEU A 90 -0.93 -2.31 11.36
C LEU A 90 0.09 -2.73 12.40
N ASP A 91 0.80 -3.82 12.15
CA ASP A 91 1.91 -4.29 12.97
C ASP A 91 3.06 -4.71 12.07
N SER A 92 4.22 -4.10 12.25
CA SER A 92 5.39 -4.37 11.44
C SER A 92 6.67 -4.49 12.26
N LEU A 93 7.58 -5.30 11.73
CA LEU A 93 8.96 -5.44 12.16
C LEU A 93 9.87 -5.29 10.95
N THR A 94 10.96 -4.56 11.13
CA THR A 94 12.01 -4.38 10.12
C THR A 94 13.35 -4.68 10.75
N ASP A 95 14.14 -5.51 10.11
CA ASP A 95 15.58 -5.67 10.37
C ASP A 95 16.33 -5.06 9.19
N LYS A 96 17.18 -4.08 9.48
CA LYS A 96 18.02 -3.40 8.49
C LYS A 96 19.47 -3.49 8.93
N ASN A 97 20.20 -4.48 8.40
CA ASN A 97 21.59 -4.76 8.82
C ASN A 97 21.75 -4.98 10.34
N GLY A 98 20.81 -5.67 10.98
CA GLY A 98 20.80 -5.89 12.44
C GLY A 98 20.21 -4.74 13.26
N GLU A 99 19.75 -3.65 12.63
CA GLU A 99 18.96 -2.60 13.30
C GLU A 99 17.48 -2.96 13.26
N GLU A 100 16.90 -3.20 14.44
CA GLU A 100 15.47 -3.53 14.55
C GLU A 100 14.63 -2.26 14.66
N LEU A 101 13.64 -2.12 13.75
CA LEU A 101 12.65 -1.06 13.75
C LEU A 101 11.25 -1.69 13.84
N SER A 102 10.30 -0.94 14.39
CA SER A 102 8.92 -1.39 14.52
C SER A 102 7.91 -0.27 14.29
N CYS A 103 6.72 -0.65 13.83
CA CYS A 103 5.58 0.25 13.73
C CYS A 103 4.29 -0.50 14.03
N SER A 104 3.52 0.02 14.98
CA SER A 104 2.20 -0.50 15.35
C SER A 104 1.17 0.63 15.31
N VAL A 105 0.03 0.37 14.67
CA VAL A 105 -1.09 1.29 14.57
C VAL A 105 -2.36 0.59 14.99
N SER A 106 -3.14 1.22 15.85
CA SER A 106 -4.46 0.75 16.25
C SER A 106 -5.50 1.86 16.10
N LYS A 107 -6.60 1.59 15.37
CA LYS A 107 -7.71 2.52 15.29
C LYS A 107 -8.49 2.53 16.62
N LEU A 108 -8.68 3.72 17.17
CA LEU A 108 -9.62 4.04 18.22
C LEU A 108 -10.93 4.56 17.59
N GLU A 109 -11.88 5.05 18.36
CA GLU A 109 -13.15 5.57 17.82
C GLU A 109 -12.90 6.66 16.79
N ASP A 110 -12.29 7.79 17.19
CA ASP A 110 -12.07 8.99 16.36
C ASP A 110 -10.59 9.28 16.06
N SER A 111 -9.69 8.37 16.42
CA SER A 111 -8.24 8.58 16.27
C SER A 111 -7.51 7.27 16.01
N TYR A 112 -6.21 7.37 15.85
CA TYR A 112 -5.29 6.25 15.77
C TYR A 112 -4.22 6.39 16.87
N LYS A 113 -3.98 5.31 17.60
CA LYS A 113 -2.78 5.17 18.41
C LYS A 113 -1.67 4.65 17.52
N ILE A 114 -0.56 5.38 17.47
CA ILE A 114 0.63 5.05 16.68
C ILE A 114 1.77 4.86 17.66
N ASN A 115 2.45 3.72 17.59
CA ASN A 115 3.61 3.40 18.42
C ASN A 115 4.66 2.72 17.55
N GLY A 116 5.83 3.33 17.43
CA GLY A 116 6.93 2.82 16.61
C GLY A 116 8.27 3.37 17.05
N THR A 117 9.34 2.88 16.45
CA THR A 117 10.71 3.26 16.76
C THR A 117 10.93 4.77 16.64
N SER A 118 10.32 5.41 15.64
CA SER A 118 10.49 6.86 15.41
C SER A 118 9.50 7.75 16.15
N ARG A 119 8.35 7.20 16.59
CA ARG A 119 7.34 8.03 17.26
C ARG A 119 6.31 7.22 18.05
N GLU A 120 5.82 7.85 19.12
CA GLU A 120 4.58 7.46 19.79
C GLU A 120 3.63 8.66 19.82
N THR A 121 2.38 8.49 19.36
CA THR A 121 1.41 9.58 19.30
C THR A 121 -0.02 9.09 19.08
N LEU A 122 -0.98 10.01 19.28
CA LEU A 122 -2.35 9.90 18.78
C LEU A 122 -2.53 10.76 17.52
N SER A 123 -3.26 10.27 16.54
CA SER A 123 -3.58 11.00 15.32
C SER A 123 -5.06 10.88 14.97
N ALA A 124 -5.73 12.00 14.76
CA ALA A 124 -7.10 12.04 14.21
C ALA A 124 -7.12 11.92 12.66
N GLU A 125 -5.95 11.99 12.02
CA GLU A 125 -5.86 11.92 10.56
C GLU A 125 -6.00 10.47 10.06
N THR A 126 -6.51 10.31 8.85
CA THR A 126 -6.52 9.02 8.17
C THR A 126 -5.09 8.56 7.89
N ILE A 127 -4.76 7.35 8.33
CA ILE A 127 -3.44 6.75 8.12
C ILE A 127 -3.38 6.12 6.73
N ILE A 128 -2.34 6.49 5.96
CA ILE A 128 -1.99 5.88 4.68
C ILE A 128 -0.59 5.27 4.82
N PRO A 129 -0.48 3.94 4.95
CA PRO A 129 0.82 3.28 5.06
C PRO A 129 1.60 3.32 3.75
N THR A 130 2.94 3.25 3.83
CA THR A 130 3.83 3.09 2.67
C THR A 130 3.91 1.65 2.16
N SER A 131 2.83 0.91 2.27
CA SER A 131 2.70 -0.44 1.69
C SER A 131 2.33 -0.44 0.20
N TYR A 132 2.03 0.72 -0.37
CA TYR A 132 1.83 1.04 -1.79
C TYR A 132 0.70 0.30 -2.52
N TRP A 133 0.09 -0.73 -1.97
CA TRP A 133 -0.97 -1.49 -2.65
C TRP A 133 -2.31 -0.74 -2.76
N LYS A 134 -2.49 0.28 -1.90
CA LYS A 134 -3.67 1.16 -1.93
C LYS A 134 -3.39 2.39 -2.79
N ASN A 135 -4.15 2.57 -3.86
CA ASN A 135 -4.01 3.71 -4.76
C ASN A 135 -4.53 5.05 -4.17
N GLU A 136 -5.07 5.05 -2.95
CA GLU A 136 -5.35 6.28 -2.19
C GLU A 136 -4.11 7.15 -2.00
N LEU A 137 -2.94 6.55 -2.01
CA LEU A 137 -1.65 7.25 -1.95
C LEU A 137 -1.50 8.29 -3.07
N ILE A 138 -1.92 7.96 -4.29
CA ILE A 138 -1.74 8.82 -5.47
C ILE A 138 -2.93 9.75 -5.75
N LYS A 139 -3.95 9.75 -4.90
CA LYS A 139 -5.11 10.67 -5.07
C LYS A 139 -4.79 12.04 -4.51
N GLY A 140 -4.71 13.03 -5.38
CA GLY A 140 -4.37 14.43 -5.07
C GLY A 140 -2.88 14.73 -5.29
N VAL A 141 -2.47 15.96 -4.98
CA VAL A 141 -1.12 16.49 -5.25
C VAL A 141 -0.17 16.38 -4.04
N LYS A 142 -0.70 16.16 -2.85
CA LYS A 142 0.06 15.98 -1.61
C LYS A 142 -0.56 14.89 -0.76
N LYS A 143 0.28 14.07 -0.13
CA LYS A 143 -0.13 12.99 0.79
C LYS A 143 0.83 12.86 1.94
N LYS A 144 0.28 12.90 3.14
CA LYS A 144 0.98 12.48 4.34
C LYS A 144 0.84 10.96 4.47
N THR A 145 1.96 10.26 4.59
CA THR A 145 2.01 8.79 4.70
C THR A 145 2.74 8.37 5.97
N LEU A 146 2.41 7.20 6.46
CA LEU A 146 3.10 6.55 7.57
C LEU A 146 4.10 5.53 7.02
N ASN A 147 5.38 5.74 7.31
CA ASN A 147 6.41 4.76 7.01
C ASN A 147 6.17 3.50 7.86
N THR A 148 5.95 2.38 7.19
CA THR A 148 5.65 1.12 7.86
C THR A 148 6.86 0.50 8.56
N GLN A 149 8.07 1.00 8.35
CA GLN A 149 9.28 0.49 9.01
C GLN A 149 9.35 0.93 10.48
N ASP A 150 9.06 2.21 10.74
CA ASP A 150 9.38 2.86 12.01
C ASP A 150 8.30 3.82 12.54
N CYS A 151 7.16 3.90 11.88
CA CYS A 151 6.07 4.85 12.11
C CYS A 151 6.43 6.34 11.88
N SER A 152 7.53 6.67 11.23
CA SER A 152 7.81 8.05 10.82
C SER A 152 6.79 8.53 9.76
N VAL A 153 6.74 9.84 9.54
CA VAL A 153 5.84 10.45 8.55
C VAL A 153 6.65 10.90 7.36
N ILE A 154 6.15 10.59 6.16
CA ILE A 154 6.67 11.10 4.90
C ILE A 154 5.57 11.93 4.22
N ASP A 155 5.85 13.21 3.98
CA ASP A 155 4.97 14.10 3.23
C ASP A 155 5.35 14.06 1.76
N PHE A 156 4.57 13.34 0.95
CA PHE A 156 4.78 13.25 -0.49
C PHE A 156 4.08 14.37 -1.25
N THR A 157 4.80 14.96 -2.21
CA THR A 157 4.24 15.66 -3.36
C THR A 157 4.10 14.65 -4.49
N ILE A 158 2.94 14.64 -5.16
CA ILE A 158 2.58 13.65 -6.17
C ILE A 158 2.39 14.34 -7.51
N GLU A 159 3.10 13.88 -8.51
CA GLU A 159 3.05 14.35 -9.89
C GLU A 159 2.55 13.22 -10.78
N SER A 160 1.46 13.44 -11.53
CA SER A 160 1.01 12.50 -12.56
C SER A 160 1.83 12.70 -13.83
N LEU A 161 2.41 11.64 -14.33
CA LEU A 161 3.19 11.62 -15.58
C LEU A 161 2.41 11.02 -16.75
N GLY A 162 1.10 10.74 -16.53
CA GLY A 162 0.19 10.22 -17.55
C GLY A 162 0.29 8.71 -17.74
N GLU A 163 -0.37 8.25 -18.80
CA GLU A 163 -0.42 6.82 -19.14
C GLU A 163 0.91 6.32 -19.69
N LYS A 164 1.27 5.09 -19.32
CA LYS A 164 2.49 4.42 -19.77
C LYS A 164 2.25 2.95 -19.99
N MET A 165 2.65 2.45 -21.15
CA MET A 165 2.77 1.02 -21.38
C MET A 165 4.06 0.49 -20.75
N ILE A 166 3.97 -0.61 -19.98
CA ILE A 166 5.12 -1.30 -19.37
C ILE A 166 5.13 -2.78 -19.79
N TYR A 167 6.18 -3.50 -19.44
CA TYR A 167 6.36 -4.94 -19.71
C TYR A 167 6.18 -5.30 -21.21
N ASN A 168 6.99 -4.67 -22.07
CA ASN A 168 6.93 -4.85 -23.52
C ASN A 168 5.52 -4.60 -24.09
N ASN A 169 4.88 -3.52 -23.68
CA ASN A 169 3.53 -3.11 -24.07
C ASN A 169 2.41 -4.10 -23.68
N LYS A 170 2.62 -4.88 -22.61
CA LYS A 170 1.60 -5.82 -22.12
C LYS A 170 0.63 -5.22 -21.12
N VAL A 171 1.02 -4.15 -20.41
CA VAL A 171 0.22 -3.54 -19.34
C VAL A 171 0.16 -2.02 -19.53
N LEU A 172 -1.06 -1.49 -19.68
CA LEU A 172 -1.31 -0.05 -19.61
C LEU A 172 -1.43 0.37 -18.16
N THR A 173 -0.71 1.41 -17.78
CA THR A 173 -0.64 1.93 -16.41
C THR A 173 -0.70 3.45 -16.40
N ASP A 174 -1.09 4.00 -15.24
CA ASP A 174 -0.85 5.39 -14.89
C ASP A 174 0.47 5.49 -14.14
N HIS A 175 1.36 6.39 -14.56
CA HIS A 175 2.67 6.64 -13.99
C HIS A 175 2.64 7.88 -13.09
N TYR A 176 3.17 7.74 -11.89
CA TYR A 176 3.27 8.82 -10.90
C TYR A 176 4.69 8.95 -10.39
N LYS A 177 5.09 10.18 -10.08
CA LYS A 177 6.32 10.50 -9.35
C LYS A 177 5.96 11.05 -7.97
N LEU A 178 6.48 10.40 -6.93
CA LEU A 178 6.34 10.81 -5.54
C LEU A 178 7.67 11.44 -5.10
N LYS A 179 7.61 12.63 -4.49
CA LYS A 179 8.79 13.32 -3.93
C LYS A 179 8.49 13.66 -2.46
N GLY A 180 9.35 13.25 -1.56
CA GLY A 180 9.22 13.47 -0.11
C GLY A 180 10.56 13.46 0.58
N LYS A 181 10.52 13.46 1.94
CA LYS A 181 11.71 13.33 2.78
C LYS A 181 11.46 12.30 3.87
N GLU A 182 12.44 11.45 4.12
CA GLU A 182 12.47 10.58 5.30
C GLU A 182 12.67 11.39 6.58
N SER A 183 12.44 10.77 7.74
CA SER A 183 12.70 11.37 9.06
C SER A 183 14.17 11.75 9.25
N THR A 184 15.09 11.09 8.56
CA THR A 184 16.52 11.39 8.51
C THR A 184 16.86 12.66 7.72
N GLY A 185 15.89 13.21 6.95
CA GLY A 185 16.09 14.33 6.04
C GLY A 185 16.50 13.93 4.63
N GLU A 186 16.72 12.65 4.36
CA GLU A 186 17.02 12.14 3.03
C GLU A 186 15.83 12.32 2.07
N ASP A 187 16.13 12.67 0.82
CA ASP A 187 15.12 12.79 -0.22
C ASP A 187 14.63 11.40 -0.66
N VAL A 188 13.32 11.25 -0.74
CA VAL A 188 12.64 10.06 -1.28
C VAL A 188 12.01 10.43 -2.60
N ILE A 189 12.49 9.83 -3.68
CA ILE A 189 11.95 10.02 -5.03
C ILE A 189 11.58 8.64 -5.57
N ILE A 190 10.30 8.44 -5.83
CA ILE A 190 9.76 7.15 -6.29
C ILE A 190 8.98 7.38 -7.58
N ASP A 191 9.31 6.63 -8.61
CA ASP A 191 8.45 6.42 -9.76
C ASP A 191 7.61 5.16 -9.52
N ILE A 192 6.27 5.28 -9.59
CA ILE A 192 5.33 4.19 -9.30
C ILE A 192 4.24 4.09 -10.38
N TRP A 193 3.88 2.87 -10.73
CA TRP A 193 2.88 2.61 -11.75
C TRP A 193 1.73 1.78 -11.20
N TYR A 194 0.51 2.23 -11.49
CA TYR A 194 -0.71 1.49 -11.18
C TYR A 194 -1.44 1.12 -12.48
N ASP A 195 -1.95 -0.11 -12.56
CA ASP A 195 -2.73 -0.52 -13.71
C ASP A 195 -4.14 0.15 -13.71
N LYS A 196 -4.88 -0.04 -14.79
CA LYS A 196 -6.23 0.52 -14.95
C LYS A 196 -7.26 0.09 -13.89
N PHE A 197 -6.93 -0.92 -13.07
CA PHE A 197 -7.73 -1.35 -11.92
C PHE A 197 -7.22 -0.78 -10.60
N GLY A 198 -6.21 0.09 -10.64
CA GLY A 198 -5.58 0.69 -9.47
C GLY A 198 -4.68 -0.27 -8.70
N ARG A 199 -4.20 -1.36 -9.33
CA ARG A 199 -3.25 -2.30 -8.71
C ARG A 199 -1.83 -1.85 -8.98
N TRP A 200 -1.01 -1.88 -7.93
CA TRP A 200 0.41 -1.59 -8.03
C TRP A 200 1.10 -2.58 -9.00
N ALA A 201 1.74 -2.04 -10.04
CA ALA A 201 2.29 -2.83 -11.13
C ALA A 201 3.82 -2.77 -11.23
N LYS A 202 4.44 -1.63 -10.85
CA LYS A 202 5.90 -1.41 -10.96
C LYS A 202 6.31 -0.29 -10.01
N MET A 203 7.58 -0.28 -9.59
CA MET A 203 8.19 0.82 -8.85
C MET A 203 9.68 0.93 -9.19
N ILE A 204 10.18 2.16 -9.23
CA ILE A 204 11.61 2.45 -9.34
C ILE A 204 11.94 3.59 -8.37
N PHE A 205 13.06 3.49 -7.67
CA PHE A 205 13.63 4.59 -6.89
C PHE A 205 15.16 4.47 -6.83
N ILE A 206 15.82 5.57 -6.45
CA ILE A 206 17.26 5.59 -6.24
C ILE A 206 17.52 5.54 -4.72
N LYS A 207 18.37 4.63 -4.30
CA LYS A 207 18.88 4.56 -2.91
C LYS A 207 20.40 4.36 -2.96
N ASP A 208 21.13 5.22 -2.26
CA ASP A 208 22.60 5.21 -2.19
C ASP A 208 23.26 5.14 -3.59
N GLY A 209 22.75 5.95 -4.53
CA GLY A 209 23.23 6.02 -5.91
C GLY A 209 22.94 4.78 -6.77
N SER A 210 22.18 3.82 -6.26
CA SER A 210 21.76 2.61 -6.99
C SER A 210 20.29 2.70 -7.37
N GLU A 211 19.97 2.26 -8.58
CA GLU A 211 18.57 2.08 -9.00
C GLU A 211 18.02 0.80 -8.37
N ILE A 212 16.87 0.94 -7.70
CA ILE A 212 16.10 -0.17 -7.16
C ILE A 212 14.81 -0.29 -7.99
N GLU A 213 14.63 -1.42 -8.65
CA GLU A 213 13.51 -1.68 -9.54
C GLU A 213 12.69 -2.89 -9.06
N TYR A 214 11.37 -2.71 -8.99
CA TYR A 214 10.38 -3.74 -8.66
C TYR A 214 9.72 -4.21 -9.95
N ILE A 215 9.96 -5.46 -10.32
CA ILE A 215 9.37 -6.09 -11.51
C ILE A 215 8.37 -7.14 -11.05
N SER A 216 7.12 -7.05 -11.53
CA SER A 216 6.12 -8.05 -11.19
C SER A 216 6.56 -9.44 -11.67
N LYS A 217 6.58 -10.44 -10.78
CA LYS A 217 6.96 -11.83 -11.11
C LYS A 217 6.20 -12.40 -12.30
N LYS A 218 4.97 -11.95 -12.52
CA LYS A 218 4.16 -12.35 -13.70
C LYS A 218 4.81 -11.98 -15.03
N PHE A 219 5.65 -10.95 -15.07
CA PHE A 219 6.26 -10.39 -16.28
C PHE A 219 7.79 -10.44 -16.26
N ASP A 220 8.35 -10.95 -15.18
CA ASP A 220 9.78 -11.15 -15.04
C ASP A 220 10.21 -12.38 -15.86
N LYS A 221 11.28 -12.22 -16.63
CA LYS A 221 11.83 -13.30 -17.45
C LYS A 221 12.94 -14.09 -16.74
N SER A 222 13.33 -13.67 -15.53
CA SER A 222 14.37 -14.36 -14.78
C SER A 222 13.91 -15.71 -14.20
N ASP A 223 12.60 -15.99 -14.26
CA ASP A 223 12.00 -17.24 -13.79
C ASP A 223 11.77 -18.26 -14.95
N GLU A 224 12.21 -17.95 -16.20
CA GLU A 224 12.27 -18.84 -17.35
C GLU A 224 13.70 -19.37 -17.53
#